data_abcee60e11c6b0255a1fd74718cd4571
#
_entry.id   abcee60e11c6b0255a1fd74718cd4571
#
_cell.length_a   1.000
_cell.length_b   1.000
_cell.length_c   1.000
_cell.angle_alpha   90.00
_cell.angle_beta   90.00
_cell.angle_gamma   90.00
#
_symmetry.space_group_name_H-M   'P 1'
#
loop_
_entity.id
_entity.type
_entity.pdbx_description
1 polymer ?
#
loop_
_entity_poly.entity_id
_entity_poly.type
_entity_poly.pdbx_seq_one_letter_code
_entity_poly.pdbx_strand_id
1 'polypeptide(L)'
;MNIHEHQAKEILKSFGAPVAKGVAVFSIDEAKTAVANLPGPVWVVKSQIHAGGRGKGTFKELPSNAKGGVRVSFSPEEALENVREMLGKTLVTKQTGPTGKQVNRLYIEDGAEIDRELYLSILVDRETGKVSFVASTEGGMDIEAVAENTPEKIHTIAINASAGVIDSEGESLADAFELSGNARVQSKQLFRSLYTAFTSKDMSLLEINPLIVTKADDIQVLDAKISFDDNALFRHPDIMLYRDETEEDTKELEASKHDLAYIALDGQIGCMVNGAGLAMATMDIIKLYGAAPANFLDVGGGATTDKVTAAFKIITSDPNVKGILVNIFGGIMRCDVIAQGVVQAVKDVGLKVPLVVRLEGTKVKEGKTIINQSGLNVITADNLDDAAQKIVKAVQG
;
A
#
# COMPACT_ATOMS: atom_id res chain seq x y z
N MET A 1 6.42 2.42 0.36
CA MET A 1 6.42 2.24 -1.11
C MET A 1 6.23 0.76 -1.45
N ASN A 2 5.32 0.44 -2.35
CA ASN A 2 5.12 -0.92 -2.88
C ASN A 2 5.86 -1.10 -4.20
N ILE A 3 6.18 -2.35 -4.54
CA ILE A 3 6.78 -2.72 -5.83
C ILE A 3 6.02 -3.90 -6.46
N HIS A 4 6.25 -4.14 -7.76
CA HIS A 4 5.65 -5.27 -8.46
C HIS A 4 6.30 -6.62 -8.09
N GLU A 5 5.56 -7.71 -8.26
CA GLU A 5 6.02 -9.08 -7.98
C GLU A 5 7.35 -9.42 -8.66
N HIS A 6 7.51 -9.07 -9.95
CA HIS A 6 8.76 -9.36 -10.67
C HIS A 6 9.97 -8.63 -10.07
N GLN A 7 9.78 -7.38 -9.59
CA GLN A 7 10.82 -6.61 -8.91
C GLN A 7 11.13 -7.20 -7.53
N ALA A 8 10.08 -7.63 -6.79
CA ALA A 8 10.24 -8.31 -5.51
C ALA A 8 11.07 -9.60 -5.68
N LYS A 9 10.77 -10.42 -6.68
CA LYS A 9 11.52 -11.64 -7.00
C LYS A 9 12.97 -11.35 -7.41
N GLU A 10 13.23 -10.27 -8.15
CA GLU A 10 14.58 -9.84 -8.51
C GLU A 10 15.41 -9.50 -7.26
N ILE A 11 14.83 -8.74 -6.33
CA ILE A 11 15.47 -8.44 -5.05
C ILE A 11 15.75 -9.73 -4.28
N LEU A 12 14.75 -10.59 -4.08
CA LEU A 12 14.91 -11.82 -3.31
C LEU A 12 15.97 -12.74 -3.94
N LYS A 13 16.01 -12.84 -5.26
CA LYS A 13 17.02 -13.58 -6.00
C LYS A 13 18.44 -13.04 -5.74
N SER A 14 18.61 -11.72 -5.65
CA SER A 14 19.90 -11.11 -5.35
C SER A 14 20.43 -11.45 -3.97
N PHE A 15 19.55 -11.83 -3.04
CA PHE A 15 19.88 -12.35 -1.70
C PHE A 15 19.99 -13.88 -1.64
N GLY A 16 19.85 -14.57 -2.79
CA GLY A 16 19.99 -16.01 -2.89
C GLY A 16 18.70 -16.82 -2.65
N ALA A 17 17.53 -16.18 -2.62
CA ALA A 17 16.26 -16.91 -2.56
C ALA A 17 16.00 -17.63 -3.90
N PRO A 18 15.54 -18.91 -3.87
CA PRO A 18 15.19 -19.65 -5.06
C PRO A 18 13.85 -19.10 -5.62
N VAL A 19 13.91 -18.54 -6.83
CA VAL A 19 12.75 -18.03 -7.57
C VAL A 19 12.70 -18.66 -8.95
N ALA A 20 11.50 -18.81 -9.52
CA ALA A 20 11.34 -19.28 -10.89
C ALA A 20 12.00 -18.32 -11.89
N LYS A 21 12.44 -18.84 -13.05
CA LYS A 21 12.87 -17.98 -14.14
C LYS A 21 11.66 -17.25 -14.70
N GLY A 22 11.78 -15.94 -14.86
CA GLY A 22 10.68 -15.14 -15.39
C GLY A 22 11.19 -13.82 -15.98
N VAL A 23 10.37 -13.21 -16.80
CA VAL A 23 10.65 -11.95 -17.51
C VAL A 23 9.44 -11.04 -17.43
N ALA A 24 9.65 -9.79 -17.02
CA ALA A 24 8.64 -8.75 -17.13
C ALA A 24 8.54 -8.29 -18.59
N VAL A 25 7.33 -8.09 -19.10
CA VAL A 25 7.06 -7.68 -20.46
C VAL A 25 6.06 -6.53 -20.50
N PHE A 26 6.32 -5.55 -21.37
CA PHE A 26 5.54 -4.34 -21.55
C PHE A 26 4.89 -4.25 -22.92
N SER A 27 5.22 -5.20 -23.81
CA SER A 27 4.69 -5.29 -25.17
C SER A 27 4.56 -6.74 -25.60
N ILE A 28 3.78 -6.95 -26.66
CA ILE A 28 3.60 -8.29 -27.28
C ILE A 28 4.92 -8.79 -27.88
N ASP A 29 5.76 -7.90 -28.39
CA ASP A 29 7.03 -8.31 -29.01
C ASP A 29 8.07 -8.73 -27.95
N GLU A 30 8.09 -8.04 -26.80
CA GLU A 30 8.87 -8.51 -25.64
C GLU A 30 8.36 -9.87 -25.15
N ALA A 31 7.04 -10.08 -25.11
CA ALA A 31 6.45 -11.35 -24.70
C ALA A 31 6.84 -12.50 -25.61
N LYS A 32 6.89 -12.30 -26.94
CA LYS A 32 7.39 -13.33 -27.89
C LYS A 32 8.82 -13.74 -27.55
N THR A 33 9.68 -12.75 -27.28
CA THR A 33 11.06 -13.00 -26.91
C THR A 33 11.17 -13.72 -25.57
N ALA A 34 10.38 -13.31 -24.58
CA ALA A 34 10.36 -13.92 -23.25
C ALA A 34 9.93 -15.40 -23.31
N VAL A 35 8.82 -15.68 -23.99
CA VAL A 35 8.29 -17.05 -24.13
C VAL A 35 9.29 -17.96 -24.84
N ALA A 36 9.97 -17.47 -25.88
CA ALA A 36 10.97 -18.24 -26.61
C ALA A 36 12.23 -18.58 -25.78
N ASN A 37 12.57 -17.74 -24.79
CA ASN A 37 13.75 -17.89 -23.93
C ASN A 37 13.49 -18.64 -22.62
N LEU A 38 12.23 -18.81 -22.22
CA LEU A 38 11.87 -19.58 -21.03
C LEU A 38 11.81 -21.07 -21.35
N PRO A 39 12.27 -21.95 -20.44
CA PRO A 39 12.39 -23.38 -20.70
C PRO A 39 11.08 -24.07 -21.10
N GLY A 40 9.95 -23.71 -20.47
CA GLY A 40 8.70 -24.46 -20.61
C GLY A 40 8.81 -25.89 -20.03
N PRO A 41 7.85 -26.76 -20.27
CA PRO A 41 6.69 -26.66 -21.17
C PRO A 41 5.47 -25.90 -20.60
N VAL A 42 5.59 -25.28 -19.43
CA VAL A 42 4.51 -24.54 -18.80
C VAL A 42 4.95 -23.07 -18.59
N TRP A 43 4.13 -22.15 -19.04
CA TRP A 43 4.33 -20.72 -18.83
C TRP A 43 3.19 -20.15 -18.01
N VAL A 44 3.51 -19.34 -17.01
CA VAL A 44 2.51 -18.64 -16.20
C VAL A 44 2.57 -17.15 -16.52
N VAL A 45 1.46 -16.61 -17.05
CA VAL A 45 1.32 -15.18 -17.38
C VAL A 45 0.58 -14.48 -16.25
N LYS A 46 1.23 -13.53 -15.60
CA LYS A 46 0.73 -12.85 -14.39
C LYS A 46 0.60 -11.34 -14.61
N SER A 47 -0.59 -10.78 -14.41
CA SER A 47 -0.80 -9.33 -14.37
C SER A 47 0.03 -8.72 -13.24
N GLN A 48 0.68 -7.59 -13.51
CA GLN A 48 1.47 -6.87 -12.54
C GLN A 48 0.73 -5.58 -12.16
N ILE A 49 0.01 -5.64 -11.05
CA ILE A 49 -0.66 -4.50 -10.39
C ILE A 49 -0.42 -4.59 -8.88
N HIS A 50 -0.46 -3.48 -8.17
CA HIS A 50 -0.29 -3.44 -6.70
C HIS A 50 -1.56 -3.89 -5.97
N ALA A 51 -2.10 -5.04 -6.36
CA ALA A 51 -3.26 -5.64 -5.71
C ALA A 51 -3.16 -7.16 -5.68
N GLY A 52 -3.61 -7.74 -4.59
CA GLY A 52 -3.76 -9.19 -4.41
C GLY A 52 -5.01 -9.73 -5.10
N GLY A 53 -5.13 -11.09 -5.10
CA GLY A 53 -6.30 -11.76 -5.65
C GLY A 53 -6.40 -11.72 -7.18
N ARG A 54 -5.32 -11.43 -7.88
CA ARG A 54 -5.25 -11.30 -9.34
C ARG A 54 -5.80 -12.52 -10.09
N GLY A 55 -5.51 -13.72 -9.60
CA GLY A 55 -5.99 -14.97 -10.23
C GLY A 55 -7.51 -15.12 -10.24
N LYS A 56 -8.20 -14.57 -9.23
CA LYS A 56 -9.67 -14.55 -9.09
C LYS A 56 -10.29 -13.25 -9.64
N GLY A 57 -9.49 -12.32 -10.12
CA GLY A 57 -9.95 -11.06 -10.67
C GLY A 57 -10.65 -11.22 -12.01
N THR A 58 -11.39 -10.20 -12.43
CA THR A 58 -12.11 -10.15 -13.72
C THR A 58 -11.65 -8.93 -14.52
N PHE A 59 -11.55 -9.07 -15.84
CA PHE A 59 -11.23 -7.97 -16.72
C PHE A 59 -12.50 -7.27 -17.18
N LYS A 60 -12.56 -5.93 -17.11
CA LYS A 60 -13.73 -5.16 -17.54
C LYS A 60 -14.07 -5.32 -19.02
N GLU A 61 -13.04 -5.46 -19.85
CA GLU A 61 -13.15 -5.48 -21.31
C GLU A 61 -13.31 -6.90 -21.86
N LEU A 62 -13.32 -7.93 -21.01
CA LEU A 62 -13.48 -9.33 -21.40
C LEU A 62 -14.84 -9.88 -20.94
N PRO A 63 -15.33 -10.98 -21.53
CA PRO A 63 -16.52 -11.68 -21.06
C PRO A 63 -16.39 -12.09 -19.58
N SER A 64 -17.50 -12.12 -18.84
CA SER A 64 -17.53 -12.44 -17.41
C SER A 64 -17.00 -13.82 -17.05
N ASN A 65 -16.94 -14.75 -18.00
CA ASN A 65 -16.38 -16.10 -17.85
C ASN A 65 -14.90 -16.19 -18.29
N ALA A 66 -14.26 -15.08 -18.64
CA ALA A 66 -12.84 -15.07 -18.99
C ALA A 66 -11.97 -15.44 -17.78
N LYS A 67 -10.80 -16.03 -18.07
CA LYS A 67 -9.80 -16.34 -17.04
C LYS A 67 -9.32 -15.04 -16.35
N GLY A 68 -8.93 -15.14 -15.09
CA GLY A 68 -8.42 -14.02 -14.30
C GLY A 68 -7.04 -13.50 -14.73
N GLY A 69 -6.42 -12.71 -13.86
CA GLY A 69 -5.14 -12.05 -14.10
C GLY A 69 -3.89 -12.90 -13.85
N VAL A 70 -4.04 -14.20 -13.57
CA VAL A 70 -2.95 -15.20 -13.52
C VAL A 70 -3.40 -16.40 -14.34
N ARG A 71 -2.63 -16.72 -15.40
CA ARG A 71 -3.03 -17.75 -16.35
C ARG A 71 -1.89 -18.71 -16.65
N VAL A 72 -2.17 -19.99 -16.50
CA VAL A 72 -1.26 -21.07 -16.88
C VAL A 72 -1.45 -21.38 -18.37
N SER A 73 -0.36 -21.58 -19.09
CA SER A 73 -0.30 -21.88 -20.52
C SER A 73 0.57 -23.10 -20.75
N PHE A 74 0.14 -24.00 -21.63
CA PHE A 74 0.82 -25.24 -21.97
C PHE A 74 1.45 -25.22 -23.36
N SER A 75 1.39 -24.08 -24.04
CA SER A 75 2.11 -23.83 -25.30
C SER A 75 2.54 -22.37 -25.39
N PRO A 76 3.55 -22.05 -26.20
CA PRO A 76 3.95 -20.68 -26.51
C PRO A 76 2.80 -19.83 -27.08
N GLU A 77 1.98 -20.43 -27.94
CA GLU A 77 0.84 -19.77 -28.58
C GLU A 77 -0.21 -19.38 -27.56
N GLU A 78 -0.55 -20.28 -26.63
CA GLU A 78 -1.49 -19.99 -25.53
C GLU A 78 -0.96 -18.90 -24.62
N ALA A 79 0.35 -18.90 -24.30
CA ALA A 79 0.96 -17.86 -23.49
C ALA A 79 0.85 -16.49 -24.19
N LEU A 80 1.12 -16.40 -25.48
CA LEU A 80 1.00 -15.16 -26.25
C LEU A 80 -0.46 -14.69 -26.40
N GLU A 81 -1.41 -15.61 -26.51
CA GLU A 81 -2.84 -15.29 -26.51
C GLU A 81 -3.25 -14.65 -25.17
N ASN A 82 -2.86 -15.27 -24.05
CA ASN A 82 -3.10 -14.74 -22.72
C ASN A 82 -2.47 -13.32 -22.55
N VAL A 83 -1.27 -13.08 -23.11
CA VAL A 83 -0.67 -11.75 -23.10
C VAL A 83 -1.53 -10.73 -23.85
N ARG A 84 -2.03 -11.06 -25.06
CA ARG A 84 -2.89 -10.16 -25.86
C ARG A 84 -4.20 -9.82 -25.14
N GLU A 85 -4.77 -10.80 -24.45
CA GLU A 85 -6.02 -10.59 -23.70
C GLU A 85 -5.84 -9.77 -22.44
N MET A 86 -4.67 -9.81 -21.79
CA MET A 86 -4.47 -9.20 -20.47
C MET A 86 -3.79 -7.83 -20.55
N LEU A 87 -2.82 -7.63 -21.44
CA LEU A 87 -2.03 -6.40 -21.52
C LEU A 87 -2.91 -5.22 -21.96
N GLY A 88 -2.83 -4.12 -21.22
CA GLY A 88 -3.60 -2.89 -21.45
C GLY A 88 -5.05 -2.95 -20.97
N LYS A 89 -5.53 -4.08 -20.44
CA LYS A 89 -6.90 -4.24 -19.91
C LYS A 89 -6.99 -3.86 -18.43
N THR A 90 -8.21 -3.61 -17.95
CA THR A 90 -8.49 -3.22 -16.56
C THR A 90 -8.86 -4.46 -15.74
N LEU A 91 -8.01 -4.85 -14.80
CA LEU A 91 -8.25 -5.95 -13.88
C LEU A 91 -8.93 -5.44 -12.61
N VAL A 92 -10.07 -6.04 -12.30
CA VAL A 92 -10.85 -5.79 -11.08
C VAL A 92 -10.63 -6.94 -10.11
N THR A 93 -10.18 -6.63 -8.90
CA THR A 93 -10.02 -7.58 -7.78
C THR A 93 -10.76 -7.06 -6.56
N LYS A 94 -10.88 -7.86 -5.49
CA LYS A 94 -11.44 -7.39 -4.21
C LYS A 94 -10.70 -6.17 -3.67
N GLN A 95 -9.36 -6.11 -3.86
CA GLN A 95 -8.52 -5.02 -3.35
C GLN A 95 -8.56 -3.74 -4.22
N THR A 96 -8.72 -3.87 -5.55
CA THR A 96 -8.83 -2.70 -6.43
C THR A 96 -10.19 -2.02 -6.36
N GLY A 97 -11.19 -2.69 -5.78
CA GLY A 97 -12.57 -2.26 -5.89
C GLY A 97 -13.09 -2.25 -7.34
N PRO A 98 -14.29 -1.69 -7.59
CA PRO A 98 -14.94 -1.72 -8.90
C PRO A 98 -14.25 -0.89 -9.98
N THR A 99 -13.40 0.08 -9.58
CA THR A 99 -12.60 0.87 -10.51
C THR A 99 -11.53 0.04 -11.22
N GLY A 100 -11.02 -1.01 -10.59
CA GLY A 100 -9.95 -1.83 -11.13
C GLY A 100 -8.63 -1.08 -11.32
N LYS A 101 -7.63 -1.80 -11.82
CA LYS A 101 -6.32 -1.24 -12.21
C LYS A 101 -5.97 -1.69 -13.63
N GLN A 102 -5.40 -0.78 -14.42
CA GLN A 102 -4.93 -1.12 -15.77
C GLN A 102 -3.66 -1.97 -15.69
N VAL A 103 -3.62 -3.05 -16.46
CA VAL A 103 -2.47 -3.95 -16.54
C VAL A 103 -1.49 -3.41 -17.57
N ASN A 104 -0.54 -2.60 -17.13
CA ASN A 104 0.46 -1.97 -18.01
C ASN A 104 1.67 -2.87 -18.27
N ARG A 105 1.80 -3.98 -17.54
CA ARG A 105 2.88 -4.96 -17.67
C ARG A 105 2.42 -6.33 -17.22
N LEU A 106 3.08 -7.34 -17.75
CA LEU A 106 2.89 -8.73 -17.36
C LEU A 106 4.22 -9.33 -16.91
N TYR A 107 4.15 -10.37 -16.10
CA TYR A 107 5.29 -11.20 -15.75
C TYR A 107 5.04 -12.60 -16.30
N ILE A 108 5.93 -13.08 -17.15
CA ILE A 108 5.87 -14.44 -17.71
C ILE A 108 6.95 -15.24 -17.04
N GLU A 109 6.58 -16.32 -16.36
CA GLU A 109 7.52 -17.18 -15.68
C GLU A 109 7.35 -18.65 -16.04
N ASP A 110 8.41 -19.40 -15.81
CA ASP A 110 8.44 -20.84 -15.93
C ASP A 110 7.56 -21.48 -14.85
N GLY A 111 6.72 -22.43 -15.25
CA GLY A 111 5.81 -23.11 -14.34
C GLY A 111 6.55 -24.04 -13.37
N ALA A 112 6.09 -24.16 -12.15
CA ALA A 112 6.62 -25.06 -11.13
C ALA A 112 5.71 -26.28 -10.91
N GLU A 113 6.28 -27.44 -10.70
CA GLU A 113 5.55 -28.63 -10.25
C GLU A 113 5.32 -28.56 -8.75
N ILE A 114 4.19 -28.01 -8.34
CA ILE A 114 3.83 -27.76 -6.94
C ILE A 114 3.41 -29.05 -6.27
N ASP A 115 3.99 -29.38 -5.11
CA ASP A 115 3.55 -30.40 -4.17
C ASP A 115 2.75 -29.79 -3.04
N ARG A 116 3.31 -28.73 -2.38
CA ARG A 116 2.68 -28.03 -1.25
C ARG A 116 2.81 -26.53 -1.40
N GLU A 117 1.78 -25.82 -0.98
CA GLU A 117 1.76 -24.35 -0.88
C GLU A 117 1.81 -23.93 0.59
N LEU A 118 2.66 -22.97 0.91
CA LEU A 118 2.94 -22.47 2.25
C LEU A 118 2.80 -20.94 2.25
N TYR A 119 2.44 -20.37 3.40
CA TYR A 119 2.43 -18.93 3.61
C TYR A 119 3.62 -18.51 4.47
N LEU A 120 4.35 -17.49 4.03
CA LEU A 120 5.43 -16.87 4.79
C LEU A 120 5.33 -15.36 4.69
N SER A 121 5.39 -14.66 5.81
CA SER A 121 5.64 -13.22 5.81
C SER A 121 6.68 -12.83 6.86
N ILE A 122 7.29 -11.67 6.64
CA ILE A 122 8.18 -11.00 7.59
C ILE A 122 7.65 -9.57 7.78
N LEU A 123 7.48 -9.17 9.01
CA LEU A 123 7.01 -7.85 9.39
C LEU A 123 7.59 -7.44 10.75
N VAL A 124 7.41 -6.18 11.11
CA VAL A 124 7.69 -5.72 12.48
C VAL A 124 6.44 -5.95 13.32
N ASP A 125 6.55 -6.83 14.28
CA ASP A 125 5.51 -7.03 15.29
C ASP A 125 5.49 -5.82 16.23
N ARG A 126 4.37 -5.11 16.25
CA ARG A 126 4.22 -3.86 17.01
C ARG A 126 4.10 -4.07 18.51
N GLU A 127 3.67 -5.25 18.96
CA GLU A 127 3.54 -5.59 20.37
C GLU A 127 4.92 -5.80 21.00
N THR A 128 5.78 -6.55 20.32
CA THR A 128 7.12 -6.91 20.81
C THR A 128 8.22 -5.95 20.32
N GLY A 129 7.96 -5.15 19.27
CA GLY A 129 8.94 -4.31 18.60
C GLY A 129 10.02 -5.08 17.86
N LYS A 130 9.78 -6.36 17.54
CA LYS A 130 10.75 -7.24 16.87
C LYS A 130 10.33 -7.56 15.44
N VAL A 131 11.33 -7.80 14.60
CA VAL A 131 11.07 -8.44 13.30
C VAL A 131 10.63 -9.87 13.55
N SER A 132 9.49 -10.25 12.99
CA SER A 132 8.89 -11.57 13.19
C SER A 132 8.55 -12.22 11.85
N PHE A 133 8.76 -13.52 11.78
CA PHE A 133 8.20 -14.36 10.74
C PHE A 133 6.80 -14.81 11.14
N VAL A 134 5.89 -14.77 10.18
CA VAL A 134 4.58 -15.43 10.29
C VAL A 134 4.54 -16.53 9.25
N ALA A 135 4.30 -17.76 9.72
CA ALA A 135 4.36 -18.98 8.92
C ALA A 135 3.06 -19.76 9.04
N SER A 136 2.60 -20.34 7.93
CA SER A 136 1.44 -21.25 7.92
C SER A 136 1.57 -22.30 6.81
N THR A 137 1.04 -23.48 7.06
CA THR A 137 0.87 -24.53 6.04
C THR A 137 -0.27 -24.24 5.05
N GLU A 138 -1.06 -23.18 5.28
CA GLU A 138 -2.18 -22.76 4.45
C GLU A 138 -1.73 -21.68 3.43
N GLY A 139 -0.93 -22.08 2.44
CA GLY A 139 -0.49 -21.20 1.35
C GLY A 139 -1.53 -21.00 0.26
N GLY A 140 -1.39 -19.95 -0.54
CA GLY A 140 -2.30 -19.63 -1.66
C GLY A 140 -3.69 -19.14 -1.22
N MET A 141 -3.90 -18.95 0.08
CA MET A 141 -5.16 -18.52 0.69
C MET A 141 -5.07 -17.10 1.25
N ASP A 142 -6.23 -16.53 1.61
CA ASP A 142 -6.34 -15.28 2.36
C ASP A 142 -5.94 -15.57 3.81
N ILE A 143 -4.79 -15.05 4.24
CA ILE A 143 -4.20 -15.36 5.55
C ILE A 143 -5.02 -14.78 6.71
N GLU A 144 -5.73 -13.66 6.50
CA GLU A 144 -6.63 -13.08 7.48
C GLU A 144 -7.79 -14.04 7.78
N ALA A 145 -8.33 -14.70 6.75
CA ALA A 145 -9.35 -15.73 6.92
C ALA A 145 -8.81 -16.97 7.65
N VAL A 146 -7.56 -17.36 7.42
CA VAL A 146 -6.91 -18.46 8.18
C VAL A 146 -6.74 -18.05 9.65
N ALA A 147 -6.28 -16.81 9.91
CA ALA A 147 -6.11 -16.32 11.27
C ALA A 147 -7.44 -16.23 12.06
N GLU A 148 -8.54 -15.92 11.38
CA GLU A 148 -9.87 -15.86 11.99
C GLU A 148 -10.45 -17.25 12.26
N ASN A 149 -10.32 -18.20 11.32
CA ASN A 149 -11.00 -19.49 11.38
C ASN A 149 -10.16 -20.61 11.99
N THR A 150 -8.83 -20.57 11.83
CA THR A 150 -7.88 -21.62 12.26
C THR A 150 -6.58 -20.99 12.80
N PRO A 151 -6.65 -20.15 13.86
CA PRO A 151 -5.50 -19.41 14.38
C PRO A 151 -4.34 -20.32 14.84
N GLU A 152 -4.61 -21.58 15.20
CA GLU A 152 -3.62 -22.56 15.56
C GLU A 152 -2.66 -22.94 14.40
N LYS A 153 -3.03 -22.63 13.15
CA LYS A 153 -2.19 -22.83 11.97
C LYS A 153 -1.25 -21.67 11.69
N ILE A 154 -1.35 -20.58 12.47
CA ILE A 154 -0.48 -19.42 12.34
C ILE A 154 0.62 -19.49 13.41
N HIS A 155 1.86 -19.53 12.95
CA HIS A 155 3.04 -19.58 13.81
C HIS A 155 3.82 -18.26 13.68
N THR A 156 4.01 -17.56 14.80
CA THR A 156 4.81 -16.33 14.83
C THR A 156 6.12 -16.56 15.54
N ILE A 157 7.23 -16.29 14.86
CA ILE A 157 8.60 -16.50 15.37
C ILE A 157 9.34 -15.17 15.33
N ALA A 158 9.54 -14.59 16.52
CA ALA A 158 10.24 -13.31 16.70
C ALA A 158 11.77 -13.52 16.65
N ILE A 159 12.45 -12.67 15.88
CA ILE A 159 13.90 -12.74 15.69
C ILE A 159 14.62 -11.73 16.57
N ASN A 160 15.73 -12.14 17.17
CA ASN A 160 16.61 -11.24 17.88
C ASN A 160 17.45 -10.45 16.87
N ALA A 161 17.26 -9.13 16.82
CA ALA A 161 17.93 -8.25 15.84
C ALA A 161 19.46 -8.33 15.89
N SER A 162 20.07 -8.58 17.07
CA SER A 162 21.53 -8.68 17.20
C SER A 162 22.12 -10.02 16.72
N ALA A 163 21.29 -11.08 16.69
CA ALA A 163 21.72 -12.43 16.30
C ALA A 163 21.28 -12.78 14.87
N GLY A 164 20.21 -12.18 14.37
CA GLY A 164 19.55 -12.59 13.13
C GLY A 164 18.91 -13.98 13.29
N VAL A 165 18.62 -14.63 12.17
CA VAL A 165 18.05 -15.99 12.16
C VAL A 165 19.16 -17.00 12.47
N ILE A 166 19.18 -17.51 13.70
CA ILE A 166 20.08 -18.59 14.12
C ILE A 166 19.43 -19.96 13.86
N ASP A 167 20.16 -21.05 14.16
CA ASP A 167 19.69 -22.42 13.83
C ASP A 167 18.37 -22.79 14.50
N SER A 168 18.15 -22.34 15.74
CA SER A 168 16.90 -22.65 16.48
C SER A 168 15.66 -22.03 15.84
N GLU A 169 15.74 -20.77 15.38
CA GLU A 169 14.63 -20.12 14.68
C GLU A 169 14.42 -20.74 13.30
N GLY A 170 15.51 -21.09 12.60
CA GLY A 170 15.43 -21.81 11.33
C GLY A 170 14.77 -23.19 11.46
N GLU A 171 15.08 -23.93 12.53
CA GLU A 171 14.40 -25.22 12.83
C GLU A 171 12.93 -24.99 13.20
N SER A 172 12.62 -24.02 14.06
CA SER A 172 11.23 -23.69 14.44
C SER A 172 10.37 -23.31 13.23
N LEU A 173 10.92 -22.56 12.26
CA LEU A 173 10.23 -22.24 11.01
C LEU A 173 10.03 -23.49 10.15
N ALA A 174 11.06 -24.35 10.04
CA ALA A 174 10.95 -25.59 9.29
C ALA A 174 9.91 -26.55 9.91
N ASP A 175 9.81 -26.59 11.25
CA ASP A 175 8.80 -27.36 11.97
C ASP A 175 7.40 -26.77 11.74
N ALA A 176 7.23 -25.45 11.81
CA ALA A 176 5.95 -24.77 11.54
C ALA A 176 5.41 -25.06 10.12
N PHE A 177 6.30 -25.28 9.17
CA PHE A 177 5.95 -25.70 7.81
C PHE A 177 5.89 -27.20 7.61
N GLU A 178 6.16 -28.01 8.66
CA GLU A 178 6.24 -29.47 8.55
C GLU A 178 7.20 -29.92 7.43
N LEU A 179 8.35 -29.23 7.29
CA LEU A 179 9.33 -29.55 6.26
C LEU A 179 10.19 -30.73 6.64
N SER A 180 10.49 -31.55 5.65
CA SER A 180 11.43 -32.68 5.74
C SER A 180 12.38 -32.69 4.55
N GLY A 181 13.29 -33.64 4.46
CA GLY A 181 14.12 -33.85 3.28
C GLY A 181 14.96 -32.65 2.85
N ASN A 182 15.06 -32.47 1.55
CA ASN A 182 15.84 -31.40 0.94
C ASN A 182 15.23 -30.02 1.16
N ALA A 183 13.89 -29.90 1.11
CA ALA A 183 13.19 -28.65 1.37
C ALA A 183 13.52 -28.12 2.78
N ARG A 184 13.62 -28.97 3.80
CA ARG A 184 14.04 -28.55 5.15
C ARG A 184 15.48 -28.02 5.18
N VAL A 185 16.39 -28.66 4.47
CA VAL A 185 17.80 -28.20 4.39
C VAL A 185 17.89 -26.85 3.72
N GLN A 186 17.22 -26.68 2.59
CA GLN A 186 17.22 -25.43 1.81
C GLN A 186 16.53 -24.28 2.56
N SER A 187 15.46 -24.56 3.31
CA SER A 187 14.66 -23.54 3.98
C SER A 187 15.48 -22.72 4.99
N LYS A 188 16.42 -23.33 5.69
CA LYS A 188 17.26 -22.62 6.69
C LYS A 188 18.07 -21.49 6.05
N GLN A 189 18.65 -21.75 4.89
CA GLN A 189 19.38 -20.72 4.14
C GLN A 189 18.41 -19.67 3.59
N LEU A 190 17.25 -20.09 3.09
CA LEU A 190 16.21 -19.20 2.63
C LEU A 190 15.78 -18.21 3.72
N PHE A 191 15.47 -18.68 4.93
CA PHE A 191 15.00 -17.80 6.02
C PHE A 191 16.05 -16.75 6.40
N ARG A 192 17.35 -17.13 6.43
CA ARG A 192 18.44 -16.18 6.65
C ARG A 192 18.53 -15.13 5.54
N SER A 193 18.41 -15.56 4.30
CA SER A 193 18.45 -14.68 3.13
C SER A 193 17.28 -13.69 3.14
N LEU A 194 16.07 -14.16 3.44
CA LEU A 194 14.87 -13.31 3.53
C LEU A 194 14.97 -12.29 4.66
N TYR A 195 15.45 -12.71 5.84
CA TYR A 195 15.67 -11.79 6.96
C TYR A 195 16.71 -10.72 6.62
N THR A 196 17.82 -11.14 5.98
CA THR A 196 18.86 -10.20 5.55
C THR A 196 18.33 -9.22 4.51
N ALA A 197 17.55 -9.68 3.53
CA ALA A 197 16.89 -8.82 2.55
C ALA A 197 15.96 -7.82 3.24
N PHE A 198 15.09 -8.30 4.15
CA PHE A 198 14.12 -7.49 4.89
C PHE A 198 14.82 -6.35 5.66
N THR A 199 15.83 -6.69 6.46
CA THR A 199 16.50 -5.72 7.33
C THR A 199 17.45 -4.78 6.58
N SER A 200 18.19 -5.26 5.55
CA SER A 200 19.14 -4.45 4.80
C SER A 200 18.48 -3.50 3.80
N LYS A 201 17.24 -3.78 3.40
CA LYS A 201 16.48 -2.94 2.46
C LYS A 201 15.37 -2.14 3.15
N ASP A 202 15.30 -2.13 4.47
CA ASP A 202 14.25 -1.46 5.24
C ASP A 202 12.85 -1.79 4.75
N MET A 203 12.57 -3.08 4.58
CA MET A 203 11.24 -3.52 4.23
C MET A 203 10.29 -3.35 5.42
N SER A 204 9.08 -2.90 5.19
CA SER A 204 8.00 -2.88 6.17
C SER A 204 7.14 -4.14 6.13
N LEU A 205 7.12 -4.81 4.96
CA LEU A 205 6.47 -6.09 4.74
C LEU A 205 7.23 -6.87 3.65
N LEU A 206 7.47 -8.14 3.91
CA LEU A 206 7.80 -9.14 2.91
C LEU A 206 6.80 -10.27 3.06
N GLU A 207 5.98 -10.52 2.04
CA GLU A 207 4.99 -11.58 2.03
C GLU A 207 5.26 -12.51 0.84
N ILE A 208 5.30 -13.80 1.09
CA ILE A 208 5.43 -14.86 0.09
C ILE A 208 4.19 -15.75 0.19
N ASN A 209 3.32 -15.65 -0.80
CA ASN A 209 2.05 -16.37 -0.80
C ASN A 209 1.64 -16.80 -2.22
N PRO A 210 2.05 -18.04 -2.63
CA PRO A 210 2.69 -19.05 -1.78
C PRO A 210 4.23 -19.09 -1.87
N LEU A 211 4.84 -19.56 -0.79
CA LEU A 211 6.09 -20.28 -0.82
C LEU A 211 5.75 -21.73 -1.14
N ILE A 212 6.48 -22.40 -2.02
CA ILE A 212 6.13 -23.76 -2.42
C ILE A 212 7.23 -24.78 -2.09
N VAL A 213 6.79 -26.01 -1.85
CA VAL A 213 7.63 -27.21 -1.98
C VAL A 213 7.28 -27.83 -3.33
N THR A 214 8.29 -28.12 -4.13
CA THR A 214 8.11 -28.77 -5.43
C THR A 214 8.06 -30.29 -5.30
N LYS A 215 7.57 -31.00 -6.31
CA LYS A 215 7.62 -32.47 -6.35
C LYS A 215 9.04 -33.04 -6.32
N ALA A 216 10.05 -32.23 -6.63
CA ALA A 216 11.46 -32.60 -6.49
C ALA A 216 12.01 -32.37 -5.07
N ASP A 217 11.15 -32.00 -4.10
CA ASP A 217 11.51 -31.67 -2.72
C ASP A 217 12.44 -30.43 -2.61
N ASP A 218 12.26 -29.47 -3.55
CA ASP A 218 12.91 -28.16 -3.50
C ASP A 218 11.96 -27.10 -2.96
N ILE A 219 12.49 -26.11 -2.21
CA ILE A 219 11.71 -24.95 -1.75
C ILE A 219 11.88 -23.78 -2.75
N GLN A 220 10.78 -23.08 -3.09
CA GLN A 220 10.80 -22.00 -4.06
C GLN A 220 9.78 -20.90 -3.76
N VAL A 221 10.17 -19.65 -3.98
CA VAL A 221 9.27 -18.48 -3.93
C VAL A 221 8.45 -18.40 -5.22
N LEU A 222 7.12 -18.55 -5.12
CA LEU A 222 6.25 -18.52 -6.28
C LEU A 222 5.57 -17.16 -6.50
N ASP A 223 5.12 -16.50 -5.42
CA ASP A 223 4.62 -15.12 -5.46
C ASP A 223 5.21 -14.34 -4.30
N ALA A 224 5.56 -13.08 -4.53
CA ALA A 224 6.16 -12.22 -3.53
C ALA A 224 5.61 -10.80 -3.60
N LYS A 225 5.31 -10.25 -2.42
CA LYS A 225 4.92 -8.85 -2.22
C LYS A 225 5.89 -8.21 -1.25
N ILE A 226 6.46 -7.08 -1.63
CA ILE A 226 7.37 -6.30 -0.78
C ILE A 226 6.85 -4.87 -0.68
N SER A 227 6.85 -4.37 0.55
CA SER A 227 6.65 -2.97 0.86
C SER A 227 7.87 -2.45 1.62
N PHE A 228 8.29 -1.23 1.34
CA PHE A 228 9.42 -0.57 2.00
C PHE A 228 8.93 0.52 2.95
N ASP A 229 9.73 0.80 3.98
CA ASP A 229 9.51 1.96 4.84
C ASP A 229 9.82 3.25 4.06
N ASP A 230 8.80 4.07 3.83
CA ASP A 230 8.95 5.33 3.09
C ASP A 230 9.95 6.29 3.75
N ASN A 231 10.07 6.22 5.09
CA ASN A 231 11.04 7.05 5.82
C ASN A 231 12.51 6.63 5.60
N ALA A 232 12.75 5.44 5.06
CA ALA A 232 14.09 4.92 4.79
C ALA A 232 14.49 5.02 3.31
N LEU A 233 13.57 5.34 2.40
CA LEU A 233 13.83 5.35 0.94
C LEU A 233 14.96 6.28 0.52
N PHE A 234 15.22 7.35 1.27
CA PHE A 234 16.32 8.29 0.98
C PHE A 234 17.70 7.60 0.95
N ARG A 235 17.86 6.46 1.60
CA ARG A 235 19.10 5.67 1.62
C ARG A 235 19.08 4.47 0.66
N HIS A 236 17.98 4.29 -0.09
CA HIS A 236 17.79 3.22 -1.07
C HIS A 236 17.45 3.76 -2.47
N PRO A 237 18.39 4.50 -3.14
CA PRO A 237 18.10 5.04 -4.46
C PRO A 237 17.87 3.97 -5.52
N ASP A 238 18.43 2.77 -5.35
CA ASP A 238 18.18 1.59 -6.19
C ASP A 238 16.73 1.10 -6.09
N ILE A 239 16.13 1.13 -4.90
CA ILE A 239 14.74 0.76 -4.68
C ILE A 239 13.79 1.84 -5.25
N MET A 240 14.16 3.11 -5.18
CA MET A 240 13.38 4.20 -5.76
C MET A 240 13.18 4.06 -7.28
N LEU A 241 14.09 3.38 -7.99
CA LEU A 241 13.94 3.10 -9.43
C LEU A 241 12.80 2.12 -9.74
N TYR A 242 12.32 1.37 -8.76
CA TYR A 242 11.21 0.44 -8.90
C TYR A 242 9.84 1.09 -8.69
N ARG A 243 9.78 2.37 -8.28
CA ARG A 243 8.53 3.08 -8.02
C ARG A 243 7.68 3.15 -9.29
N ASP A 244 6.43 2.79 -9.17
CA ASP A 244 5.42 2.91 -10.23
C ASP A 244 4.33 3.89 -9.80
N GLU A 245 4.48 5.15 -10.21
CA GLU A 245 3.52 6.21 -9.87
C GLU A 245 2.12 5.96 -10.46
N THR A 246 1.98 5.11 -11.48
CA THR A 246 0.68 4.76 -12.07
C THR A 246 -0.16 3.85 -11.16
N GLU A 247 0.48 3.22 -10.18
CA GLU A 247 -0.16 2.39 -9.18
C GLU A 247 -0.54 3.15 -7.90
N GLU A 248 -0.01 4.35 -7.71
CA GLU A 248 -0.28 5.18 -6.53
C GLU A 248 -1.60 5.95 -6.68
N ASP A 249 -2.16 6.44 -5.57
CA ASP A 249 -3.27 7.38 -5.60
C ASP A 249 -2.77 8.74 -6.09
N THR A 250 -3.48 9.33 -7.05
CA THR A 250 -3.06 10.59 -7.69
C THR A 250 -3.02 11.76 -6.72
N LYS A 251 -3.88 11.77 -5.69
CA LYS A 251 -3.90 12.83 -4.67
C LYS A 251 -2.76 12.65 -3.66
N GLU A 252 -2.44 11.39 -3.29
CA GLU A 252 -1.30 11.07 -2.44
C GLU A 252 0.02 11.43 -3.14
N LEU A 253 0.11 11.11 -4.44
CA LEU A 253 1.25 11.49 -5.27
C LEU A 253 1.40 13.02 -5.37
N GLU A 254 0.31 13.75 -5.60
CA GLU A 254 0.35 15.22 -5.65
C GLU A 254 0.73 15.82 -4.29
N ALA A 255 0.21 15.26 -3.19
CA ALA A 255 0.53 15.69 -1.83
C ALA A 255 2.02 15.51 -1.51
N SER A 256 2.61 14.42 -1.95
CA SER A 256 4.04 14.14 -1.72
C SER A 256 4.97 15.17 -2.36
N LYS A 257 4.59 15.78 -3.48
CA LYS A 257 5.35 16.87 -4.15
C LYS A 257 5.44 18.14 -3.29
N HIS A 258 4.53 18.27 -2.33
CA HIS A 258 4.44 19.43 -1.43
C HIS A 258 4.84 19.09 0.01
N ASP A 259 5.46 17.94 0.26
CA ASP A 259 5.76 17.40 1.61
C ASP A 259 4.52 17.40 2.52
N LEU A 260 3.38 16.98 2.00
CA LEU A 260 2.14 16.79 2.73
C LEU A 260 1.92 15.29 2.98
N ALA A 261 1.62 14.92 4.22
CA ALA A 261 1.15 13.57 4.52
C ALA A 261 -0.36 13.49 4.23
N TYR A 262 -0.73 12.81 3.16
CA TYR A 262 -2.11 12.66 2.70
C TYR A 262 -2.44 11.18 2.51
N ILE A 263 -3.63 10.77 2.97
CA ILE A 263 -4.21 9.46 2.70
C ILE A 263 -5.66 9.68 2.28
N ALA A 264 -6.04 9.16 1.12
CA ALA A 264 -7.41 9.20 0.63
C ALA A 264 -8.31 8.24 1.43
N LEU A 265 -9.52 8.69 1.77
CA LEU A 265 -10.56 7.91 2.46
C LEU A 265 -11.90 8.07 1.74
N ASP A 266 -12.90 7.25 2.09
CA ASP A 266 -14.18 7.17 1.37
C ASP A 266 -15.26 8.14 1.89
N GLY A 267 -14.91 9.10 2.74
CA GLY A 267 -15.87 10.01 3.38
C GLY A 267 -16.23 11.25 2.56
N GLN A 268 -16.90 12.20 3.23
CA GLN A 268 -17.43 13.43 2.63
C GLN A 268 -16.88 14.70 3.29
N ILE A 269 -16.15 14.60 4.40
CA ILE A 269 -15.58 15.75 5.10
C ILE A 269 -14.07 15.76 4.86
N GLY A 270 -13.60 16.74 4.09
CA GLY A 270 -12.18 16.99 3.92
C GLY A 270 -11.55 17.49 5.22
N CYS A 271 -10.40 16.96 5.59
CA CYS A 271 -9.69 17.31 6.81
C CYS A 271 -8.33 17.94 6.49
N MET A 272 -8.01 19.07 7.12
CA MET A 272 -6.68 19.68 7.09
C MET A 272 -6.25 19.97 8.53
N VAL A 273 -5.19 19.34 8.98
CA VAL A 273 -4.75 19.34 10.36
C VAL A 273 -3.23 19.50 10.43
N ASN A 274 -2.69 19.97 11.52
CA ASN A 274 -1.25 19.90 11.80
C ASN A 274 -0.97 18.92 12.94
N GLY A 275 -0.21 17.89 12.58
CA GLY A 275 0.17 16.80 13.48
C GLY A 275 -0.74 15.58 13.37
N ALA A 276 -0.13 14.42 13.16
CA ALA A 276 -0.82 13.15 12.90
C ALA A 276 -1.79 12.74 14.01
N GLY A 277 -1.43 12.95 15.29
CA GLY A 277 -2.31 12.64 16.42
C GLY A 277 -3.57 13.49 16.44
N LEU A 278 -3.45 14.80 16.12
CA LEU A 278 -4.60 15.69 16.02
C LEU A 278 -5.46 15.35 14.79
N ALA A 279 -4.86 14.90 13.68
CA ALA A 279 -5.58 14.45 12.51
C ALA A 279 -6.40 13.20 12.82
N MET A 280 -5.84 12.20 13.49
CA MET A 280 -6.58 11.01 13.92
C MET A 280 -7.74 11.38 14.86
N ALA A 281 -7.50 12.20 15.87
CA ALA A 281 -8.55 12.66 16.80
C ALA A 281 -9.67 13.45 16.07
N THR A 282 -9.31 14.21 15.03
CA THR A 282 -10.28 14.95 14.20
C THR A 282 -11.15 13.99 13.39
N MET A 283 -10.56 12.94 12.81
CA MET A 283 -11.31 11.92 12.08
C MET A 283 -12.24 11.11 13.00
N ASP A 284 -11.77 10.76 14.19
CA ASP A 284 -12.55 10.01 15.17
C ASP A 284 -13.79 10.79 15.64
N ILE A 285 -13.63 12.09 15.95
CA ILE A 285 -14.77 12.89 16.38
C ILE A 285 -15.77 13.15 15.25
N ILE A 286 -15.33 13.28 13.99
CA ILE A 286 -16.23 13.34 12.83
C ILE A 286 -17.08 12.06 12.75
N LYS A 287 -16.47 10.88 12.94
CA LYS A 287 -17.18 9.60 12.96
C LYS A 287 -18.14 9.50 14.13
N LEU A 288 -17.76 10.00 15.33
CA LEU A 288 -18.63 10.03 16.50
C LEU A 288 -19.92 10.80 16.24
N TYR A 289 -19.87 11.87 15.43
CA TYR A 289 -21.04 12.66 15.02
C TYR A 289 -21.75 12.11 13.78
N GLY A 290 -21.44 10.88 13.33
CA GLY A 290 -22.17 10.15 12.28
C GLY A 290 -21.82 10.56 10.85
N ALA A 291 -20.66 11.19 10.65
CA ALA A 291 -20.14 11.48 9.32
C ALA A 291 -18.81 10.74 9.07
N ALA A 292 -18.27 10.83 7.87
CA ALA A 292 -17.02 10.15 7.51
C ALA A 292 -15.99 11.14 6.94
N PRO A 293 -14.70 11.06 7.38
CA PRO A 293 -13.62 11.85 6.80
C PRO A 293 -13.29 11.36 5.39
N ALA A 294 -13.04 12.31 4.48
CA ALA A 294 -12.65 12.05 3.09
C ALA A 294 -11.14 11.82 2.94
N ASN A 295 -10.36 12.24 3.91
CA ASN A 295 -8.91 12.10 3.92
C ASN A 295 -8.32 12.26 5.32
N PHE A 296 -7.14 11.66 5.51
CA PHE A 296 -6.15 12.12 6.48
C PHE A 296 -5.27 13.17 5.78
N LEU A 297 -4.99 14.30 6.41
CA LEU A 297 -4.00 15.26 5.93
C LEU A 297 -3.33 15.98 7.10
N ASP A 298 -2.01 15.82 7.16
CA ASP A 298 -1.14 16.55 8.08
C ASP A 298 -0.26 17.53 7.29
N VAL A 299 -0.45 18.83 7.53
CA VAL A 299 0.35 19.88 6.89
C VAL A 299 1.72 20.09 7.56
N GLY A 300 1.96 19.37 8.69
CA GLY A 300 3.19 19.48 9.48
C GLY A 300 3.30 20.77 10.29
N GLY A 301 4.32 20.81 11.15
CA GLY A 301 4.55 21.96 12.07
C GLY A 301 5.14 23.20 11.41
N GLY A 302 5.52 23.16 10.14
CA GLY A 302 6.14 24.27 9.38
C GLY A 302 5.35 24.68 8.14
N ALA A 303 4.01 24.52 8.14
CA ALA A 303 3.19 24.80 6.96
C ALA A 303 3.30 26.27 6.52
N THR A 304 3.62 26.45 5.25
CA THR A 304 3.63 27.75 4.57
C THR A 304 2.27 27.98 3.89
N THR A 305 2.03 29.22 3.43
CA THR A 305 0.86 29.54 2.61
C THR A 305 0.74 28.64 1.38
N ASP A 306 1.85 28.30 0.73
CA ASP A 306 1.88 27.43 -0.44
C ASP A 306 1.46 25.99 -0.11
N LYS A 307 1.95 25.42 1.00
CA LYS A 307 1.53 24.09 1.48
C LYS A 307 0.03 24.06 1.82
N VAL A 308 -0.48 25.11 2.47
CA VAL A 308 -1.92 25.22 2.79
C VAL A 308 -2.74 25.30 1.51
N THR A 309 -2.30 26.10 0.53
CA THR A 309 -2.97 26.22 -0.78
C THR A 309 -2.98 24.89 -1.55
N ALA A 310 -1.86 24.18 -1.57
CA ALA A 310 -1.76 22.86 -2.17
C ALA A 310 -2.71 21.87 -1.49
N ALA A 311 -2.73 21.85 -0.15
CA ALA A 311 -3.65 21.00 0.63
C ALA A 311 -5.12 21.26 0.27
N PHE A 312 -5.56 22.51 0.19
CA PHE A 312 -6.92 22.86 -0.23
C PHE A 312 -7.23 22.38 -1.66
N LYS A 313 -6.30 22.58 -2.62
CA LYS A 313 -6.47 22.10 -4.00
C LYS A 313 -6.65 20.60 -4.05
N ILE A 314 -5.84 19.85 -3.30
CA ILE A 314 -5.92 18.38 -3.24
C ILE A 314 -7.27 17.95 -2.65
N ILE A 315 -7.67 18.50 -1.49
CA ILE A 315 -8.94 18.17 -0.86
C ILE A 315 -10.12 18.48 -1.79
N THR A 316 -10.13 19.65 -2.41
CA THR A 316 -11.24 20.10 -3.28
C THR A 316 -11.28 19.41 -4.65
N SER A 317 -10.20 18.74 -5.05
CA SER A 317 -10.19 17.88 -6.24
C SER A 317 -11.02 16.61 -6.06
N ASP A 318 -11.35 16.23 -4.83
CA ASP A 318 -12.22 15.09 -4.55
C ASP A 318 -13.69 15.46 -4.70
N PRO A 319 -14.41 14.90 -5.69
CA PRO A 319 -15.82 15.20 -5.91
C PRO A 319 -16.74 14.74 -4.76
N ASN A 320 -16.27 13.85 -3.89
CA ASN A 320 -17.03 13.37 -2.74
C ASN A 320 -17.02 14.36 -1.57
N VAL A 321 -16.08 15.31 -1.55
CA VAL A 321 -15.96 16.29 -0.46
C VAL A 321 -17.12 17.28 -0.52
N LYS A 322 -17.93 17.27 0.53
CA LYS A 322 -19.09 18.16 0.72
C LYS A 322 -18.86 19.26 1.76
N GLY A 323 -17.78 19.21 2.50
CA GLY A 323 -17.37 20.22 3.47
C GLY A 323 -15.95 19.99 3.93
N ILE A 324 -15.30 21.04 4.44
CA ILE A 324 -13.90 20.99 4.89
C ILE A 324 -13.80 21.43 6.34
N LEU A 325 -13.08 20.63 7.15
CA LEU A 325 -12.70 21.00 8.50
C LEU A 325 -11.19 21.27 8.56
N VAL A 326 -10.83 22.51 8.88
CA VAL A 326 -9.47 22.93 9.21
C VAL A 326 -9.35 22.96 10.73
N ASN A 327 -8.49 22.11 11.29
CA ASN A 327 -8.27 22.02 12.73
C ASN A 327 -6.79 22.16 13.04
N ILE A 328 -6.40 23.35 13.51
CA ILE A 328 -5.01 23.72 13.74
C ILE A 328 -4.77 23.99 15.23
N PHE A 329 -3.74 23.34 15.75
CA PHE A 329 -3.18 23.67 17.06
C PHE A 329 -1.81 24.32 16.89
N GLY A 330 -1.75 25.64 17.11
CA GLY A 330 -0.53 26.44 16.96
C GLY A 330 0.41 26.27 18.15
N GLY A 331 1.41 25.42 17.98
CA GLY A 331 2.57 25.37 18.86
C GLY A 331 3.71 26.21 18.24
N ILE A 332 4.60 25.53 17.50
CA ILE A 332 5.64 26.16 16.67
C ILE A 332 4.98 26.91 15.52
N MET A 333 3.95 26.34 14.92
CA MET A 333 3.15 26.96 13.87
C MET A 333 2.28 28.09 14.45
N ARG A 334 2.21 29.22 13.74
CA ARG A 334 1.43 30.39 14.16
C ARG A 334 0.08 30.39 13.45
N CYS A 335 -0.98 30.59 14.23
CA CYS A 335 -2.36 30.63 13.71
C CYS A 335 -2.61 31.79 12.73
N ASP A 336 -1.92 32.92 12.85
CA ASP A 336 -2.02 34.06 11.93
C ASP A 336 -1.50 33.70 10.53
N VAL A 337 -0.40 32.96 10.41
CA VAL A 337 0.15 32.47 9.13
C VAL A 337 -0.79 31.48 8.47
N ILE A 338 -1.33 30.54 9.24
CA ILE A 338 -2.30 29.57 8.71
C ILE A 338 -3.58 30.26 8.27
N ALA A 339 -4.09 31.22 9.06
CA ALA A 339 -5.29 31.96 8.68
C ALA A 339 -5.10 32.73 7.36
N GLN A 340 -3.93 33.33 7.12
CA GLN A 340 -3.59 33.94 5.84
C GLN A 340 -3.58 32.93 4.70
N GLY A 341 -2.94 31.76 4.91
CA GLY A 341 -2.89 30.66 3.95
C GLY A 341 -4.28 30.14 3.62
N VAL A 342 -5.14 29.93 4.62
CA VAL A 342 -6.54 29.50 4.43
C VAL A 342 -7.32 30.53 3.61
N VAL A 343 -7.24 31.81 3.97
CA VAL A 343 -7.94 32.89 3.26
C VAL A 343 -7.48 32.98 1.81
N GLN A 344 -6.18 32.89 1.56
CA GLN A 344 -5.63 32.92 0.20
C GLN A 344 -6.08 31.71 -0.59
N ALA A 345 -5.94 30.51 -0.02
CA ALA A 345 -6.32 29.27 -0.67
C ALA A 345 -7.81 29.22 -1.04
N VAL A 346 -8.69 29.64 -0.12
CA VAL A 346 -10.15 29.70 -0.37
C VAL A 346 -10.49 30.65 -1.53
N LYS A 347 -9.79 31.77 -1.64
CA LYS A 347 -9.94 32.72 -2.75
C LYS A 347 -9.45 32.13 -4.08
N ASP A 348 -8.27 31.51 -4.07
CA ASP A 348 -7.63 30.97 -5.27
C ASP A 348 -8.40 29.76 -5.84
N VAL A 349 -8.95 28.92 -4.96
CA VAL A 349 -9.71 27.72 -5.35
C VAL A 349 -11.17 28.06 -5.68
N GLY A 350 -11.69 29.19 -5.19
CA GLY A 350 -13.11 29.55 -5.33
C GLY A 350 -14.01 28.56 -4.59
N LEU A 351 -13.70 28.27 -3.33
CA LEU A 351 -14.35 27.22 -2.52
C LEU A 351 -15.87 27.36 -2.51
N LYS A 352 -16.56 26.27 -2.85
CA LYS A 352 -18.04 26.22 -2.94
C LYS A 352 -18.69 25.40 -1.81
N VAL A 353 -17.88 24.66 -1.05
CA VAL A 353 -18.37 23.83 0.05
C VAL A 353 -18.20 24.56 1.39
N PRO A 354 -19.00 24.22 2.42
CA PRO A 354 -18.83 24.76 3.77
C PRO A 354 -17.42 24.55 4.31
N LEU A 355 -16.87 25.57 4.94
CA LEU A 355 -15.58 25.56 5.59
C LEU A 355 -15.73 25.88 7.07
N VAL A 356 -15.35 24.93 7.93
CA VAL A 356 -15.24 25.15 9.38
C VAL A 356 -13.76 25.25 9.74
N VAL A 357 -13.41 26.27 10.53
CA VAL A 357 -12.02 26.51 10.95
C VAL A 357 -11.95 26.61 12.47
N ARG A 358 -11.16 25.72 13.08
CA ARG A 358 -10.77 25.79 14.48
C ARG A 358 -9.29 26.12 14.56
N LEU A 359 -8.99 27.20 15.25
CA LEU A 359 -7.62 27.63 15.56
C LEU A 359 -7.42 27.69 17.06
N GLU A 360 -6.31 27.14 17.56
CA GLU A 360 -5.90 27.16 18.96
C GLU A 360 -4.40 27.38 19.07
N GLY A 361 -3.92 27.99 20.18
CA GLY A 361 -2.49 28.14 20.46
C GLY A 361 -1.90 29.50 20.07
N THR A 362 -0.66 29.48 19.54
CA THR A 362 0.13 30.71 19.27
C THR A 362 -0.53 31.59 18.24
N LYS A 363 -0.77 32.87 18.57
CA LYS A 363 -1.38 33.86 17.67
C LYS A 363 -2.83 33.55 17.28
N VAL A 364 -3.58 32.85 18.13
CA VAL A 364 -4.96 32.45 17.84
C VAL A 364 -5.89 33.65 17.67
N LYS A 365 -5.71 34.73 18.44
CA LYS A 365 -6.55 35.96 18.34
C LYS A 365 -6.36 36.62 16.98
N GLU A 366 -5.13 36.80 16.57
CA GLU A 366 -4.77 37.38 15.28
C GLU A 366 -5.30 36.48 14.14
N GLY A 367 -5.15 35.17 14.23
CA GLY A 367 -5.67 34.22 13.24
C GLY A 367 -7.19 34.30 13.12
N LYS A 368 -7.93 34.27 14.22
CA LYS A 368 -9.40 34.45 14.23
C LYS A 368 -9.81 35.80 13.62
N THR A 369 -9.08 36.87 13.91
CA THR A 369 -9.34 38.20 13.31
C THR A 369 -9.18 38.18 11.79
N ILE A 370 -8.11 37.57 11.26
CA ILE A 370 -7.87 37.43 9.83
C ILE A 370 -9.02 36.69 9.15
N ILE A 371 -9.44 35.56 9.71
CA ILE A 371 -10.57 34.77 9.17
C ILE A 371 -11.85 35.61 9.16
N ASN A 372 -12.20 36.25 10.29
CA ASN A 372 -13.45 37.02 10.42
C ASN A 372 -13.48 38.25 9.49
N GLN A 373 -12.35 38.90 9.22
CA GLN A 373 -12.22 40.05 8.37
C GLN A 373 -12.05 39.72 6.86
N SER A 374 -11.92 38.43 6.54
CA SER A 374 -11.66 37.97 5.16
C SER A 374 -12.80 38.18 4.19
N GLY A 375 -14.03 38.38 4.70
CA GLY A 375 -15.25 38.44 3.90
C GLY A 375 -15.69 37.09 3.31
N LEU A 376 -15.03 35.99 3.70
CA LEU A 376 -15.37 34.64 3.25
C LEU A 376 -16.43 34.03 4.16
N ASN A 377 -17.24 33.13 3.60
CA ASN A 377 -18.21 32.35 4.37
C ASN A 377 -17.51 31.20 5.11
N VAL A 378 -16.82 31.53 6.21
CA VAL A 378 -16.10 30.58 7.05
C VAL A 378 -16.79 30.50 8.42
N ILE A 379 -17.08 29.28 8.84
CA ILE A 379 -17.64 29.00 10.16
C ILE A 379 -16.48 28.79 11.15
N THR A 380 -16.37 29.69 12.13
CA THR A 380 -15.35 29.51 13.19
C THR A 380 -15.85 28.58 14.29
N ALA A 381 -14.93 27.81 14.86
CA ALA A 381 -15.21 26.91 15.99
C ALA A 381 -14.30 27.18 17.17
N ASP A 382 -14.82 26.96 18.39
CA ASP A 382 -14.12 27.26 19.61
C ASP A 382 -13.27 26.11 20.17
N ASN A 383 -13.71 24.88 19.93
CA ASN A 383 -13.00 23.66 20.32
C ASN A 383 -13.24 22.56 19.27
N LEU A 384 -12.64 21.40 19.47
CA LEU A 384 -12.70 20.29 18.51
C LEU A 384 -14.11 19.70 18.40
N ASP A 385 -14.82 19.61 19.52
CA ASP A 385 -16.21 19.12 19.58
C ASP A 385 -17.16 20.05 18.80
N ASP A 386 -17.10 21.36 19.06
CA ASP A 386 -17.87 22.38 18.34
C ASP A 386 -17.55 22.39 16.83
N ALA A 387 -16.28 22.18 16.48
CA ALA A 387 -15.87 22.10 15.07
C ALA A 387 -16.49 20.89 14.34
N ALA A 388 -16.48 19.72 14.99
CA ALA A 388 -17.05 18.51 14.43
C ALA A 388 -18.58 18.63 14.29
N GLN A 389 -19.28 19.12 15.30
CA GLN A 389 -20.72 19.36 15.21
C GLN A 389 -21.08 20.32 14.07
N LYS A 390 -20.37 21.43 13.95
CA LYS A 390 -20.62 22.45 12.91
C LYS A 390 -20.39 21.91 11.52
N ILE A 391 -19.29 21.17 11.27
CA ILE A 391 -19.03 20.64 9.93
C ILE A 391 -20.00 19.53 9.57
N VAL A 392 -20.33 18.63 10.49
CA VAL A 392 -21.29 17.54 10.24
C VAL A 392 -22.66 18.13 9.93
N LYS A 393 -23.14 19.11 10.72
CA LYS A 393 -24.40 19.81 10.45
C LYS A 393 -24.39 20.52 9.09
N ALA A 394 -23.29 21.17 8.72
CA ALA A 394 -23.19 21.89 7.45
C ALA A 394 -23.17 20.98 6.22
N VAL A 395 -22.77 19.70 6.37
CA VAL A 395 -22.73 18.71 5.29
C VAL A 395 -24.03 17.92 5.18
N GLN A 396 -24.76 17.73 6.30
CA GLN A 396 -26.02 16.96 6.34
C GLN A 396 -27.26 17.80 6.11
N GLY A 397 -27.17 19.11 6.35
CA GLY A 397 -28.29 20.05 6.28
C GLY A 397 -28.50 20.72 5.01
#